data_fc13a50042a69277f271136d9e78e217
#
_entry.id   fc13a50042a69277f271136d9e78e217
#
_cell.length_a   1.000
_cell.length_b   1.000
_cell.length_c   1.000
_cell.angle_alpha   90.00
_cell.angle_beta   90.00
_cell.angle_gamma   90.00
#
_symmetry.space_group_name_H-M   'P 1'
#
loop_
_entity.id
_entity.type
_entity.pdbx_description
1 polymer ?
#
loop_
_entity_poly.entity_id
_entity_poly.type
_entity_poly.pdbx_seq_one_letter_code
_entity_poly.pdbx_strand_id
1 'polypeptide(L)'
;NSHKYDAQKMHDINYIKRSTGDFVTPTERYNFYKRLYDEYMKFDSDSAKHYASMCQKVASRTNMHNYEVAAILDRAYIFITCGELIDAQRILNTISTPIDSLPDDVRMKYAITMLEYRIRLDLKSFWENKYGDKEACLAVWNKYSQYLPDDMWQKHYYESSLTDHDVLKKLQADLANTQSPSIKAAMLYVSIARQYKNRGADDKLYLHYLILSAINDVKCSNREIGRASC
;
A
#
# COMPACT_ATOMS: atom_id res chain seq x y z
N ASN A 1 21.27 -7.91 -11.81
CA ASN A 1 19.83 -8.30 -11.78
C ASN A 1 18.88 -7.08 -11.85
N SER A 2 19.21 -5.95 -11.21
CA SER A 2 18.40 -4.72 -11.21
C SER A 2 18.15 -4.21 -12.63
N HIS A 3 19.19 -4.05 -13.46
CA HIS A 3 19.06 -3.57 -14.84
C HIS A 3 18.18 -4.45 -15.74
N LYS A 4 18.19 -5.78 -15.52
CA LYS A 4 17.34 -6.70 -16.28
C LYS A 4 15.87 -6.55 -15.89
N TYR A 5 15.60 -6.34 -14.60
CA TYR A 5 14.25 -6.08 -14.08
C TYR A 5 13.72 -4.74 -14.60
N ASP A 6 14.54 -3.68 -14.52
CA ASP A 6 14.17 -2.34 -14.99
C ASP A 6 13.87 -2.36 -16.50
N ALA A 7 14.67 -3.08 -17.29
CA ALA A 7 14.45 -3.23 -18.73
C ALA A 7 13.17 -3.98 -19.07
N GLN A 8 12.85 -5.06 -18.34
CA GLN A 8 11.60 -5.80 -18.52
C GLN A 8 10.39 -4.92 -18.14
N LYS A 9 10.45 -4.21 -17.03
CA LYS A 9 9.39 -3.29 -16.61
C LYS A 9 9.13 -2.19 -17.63
N MET A 10 10.20 -1.57 -18.14
CA MET A 10 10.09 -0.56 -19.20
C MET A 10 9.51 -1.13 -20.48
N HIS A 11 9.85 -2.38 -20.84
CA HIS A 11 9.23 -3.07 -21.96
C HIS A 11 7.72 -3.21 -21.79
N ASP A 12 7.26 -3.68 -20.60
CA ASP A 12 5.84 -3.89 -20.29
C ASP A 12 5.07 -2.56 -20.31
N ILE A 13 5.63 -1.51 -19.73
CA ILE A 13 5.07 -0.15 -19.75
C ILE A 13 4.98 0.38 -21.20
N ASN A 14 6.02 0.19 -22.00
CA ASN A 14 6.02 0.63 -23.39
C ASN A 14 5.02 -0.17 -24.24
N TYR A 15 4.81 -1.44 -23.95
CA TYR A 15 3.76 -2.25 -24.57
C TYR A 15 2.37 -1.67 -24.28
N ILE A 16 2.08 -1.34 -22.99
CA ILE A 16 0.82 -0.68 -22.61
C ILE A 16 0.67 0.66 -23.35
N LYS A 17 1.72 1.49 -23.39
CA LYS A 17 1.68 2.79 -24.07
C LYS A 17 1.44 2.68 -25.59
N ARG A 18 1.96 1.65 -26.23
CA ARG A 18 1.74 1.40 -27.67
C ARG A 18 0.36 0.83 -28.00
N SER A 19 -0.29 0.22 -27.02
CA SER A 19 -1.67 -0.29 -27.17
C SER A 19 -2.73 0.82 -27.12
N THR A 20 -2.32 2.09 -27.16
CA THR A 20 -3.21 3.25 -27.29
C THR A 20 -3.82 3.29 -28.68
N GLY A 21 -5.05 2.77 -28.80
CA GLY A 21 -5.97 3.15 -29.86
C GLY A 21 -6.77 4.40 -29.47
N ASP A 22 -7.60 4.91 -30.35
CA ASP A 22 -8.56 5.95 -30.00
C ASP A 22 -9.51 5.44 -28.92
N PHE A 23 -9.40 5.98 -27.72
CA PHE A 23 -10.32 5.62 -26.63
C PHE A 23 -11.72 6.08 -27.00
N VAL A 24 -12.62 5.14 -27.14
CA VAL A 24 -14.02 5.42 -27.50
C VAL A 24 -14.80 5.92 -26.28
N THR A 25 -14.47 5.39 -25.09
CA THR A 25 -15.19 5.71 -23.85
C THR A 25 -14.28 6.31 -22.76
N PRO A 26 -14.85 7.13 -21.85
CA PRO A 26 -14.13 7.60 -20.66
C PRO A 26 -13.60 6.47 -19.79
N THR A 27 -14.34 5.36 -19.67
CA THR A 27 -13.94 4.19 -18.87
C THR A 27 -12.69 3.52 -19.46
N GLU A 28 -12.59 3.38 -20.79
CA GLU A 28 -11.39 2.84 -21.43
C GLU A 28 -10.18 3.72 -21.17
N ARG A 29 -10.35 5.04 -21.26
CA ARG A 29 -9.28 6.01 -20.96
C ARG A 29 -8.85 5.95 -19.50
N TYR A 30 -9.80 5.85 -18.57
CA TYR A 30 -9.53 5.67 -17.15
C TYR A 30 -8.74 4.38 -16.92
N ASN A 31 -9.19 3.26 -17.44
CA ASN A 31 -8.57 1.94 -17.29
C ASN A 31 -7.15 1.91 -17.87
N PHE A 32 -6.92 2.60 -18.97
CA PHE A 32 -5.59 2.76 -19.54
C PHE A 32 -4.63 3.47 -18.58
N TYR A 33 -5.03 4.62 -18.03
CA TYR A 33 -4.22 5.35 -17.06
C TYR A 33 -4.05 4.56 -15.76
N LYS A 34 -5.07 3.83 -15.35
CA LYS A 34 -5.00 2.96 -14.17
C LYS A 34 -3.97 1.85 -14.33
N ARG A 35 -3.92 1.19 -15.48
CA ARG A 35 -2.89 0.19 -15.79
C ARG A 35 -1.49 0.79 -15.72
N LEU A 36 -1.29 1.97 -16.27
CA LEU A 36 0.00 2.68 -16.19
C LEU A 36 0.35 3.04 -14.74
N TYR A 37 -0.61 3.53 -13.97
CA TYR A 37 -0.41 3.75 -12.53
C TYR A 37 0.05 2.48 -11.82
N ASP A 38 -0.62 1.35 -12.02
CA ASP A 38 -0.32 0.08 -11.35
C ASP A 38 1.09 -0.44 -11.72
N GLU A 39 1.55 -0.22 -12.94
CA GLU A 39 2.90 -0.56 -13.36
C GLU A 39 3.95 0.37 -12.75
N TYR A 40 3.70 1.68 -12.76
CA TYR A 40 4.64 2.65 -12.23
C TYR A 40 4.71 2.71 -10.70
N MET A 41 3.64 2.33 -10.00
CA MET A 41 3.54 2.42 -8.53
C MET A 41 4.72 1.73 -7.80
N LYS A 42 5.29 0.69 -8.38
CA LYS A 42 6.41 -0.08 -7.82
C LYS A 42 7.78 0.27 -8.42
N PHE A 43 7.81 1.20 -9.36
CA PHE A 43 9.01 1.43 -10.17
C PHE A 43 9.42 2.91 -10.20
N ASP A 44 8.46 3.81 -10.40
CA ASP A 44 8.68 5.26 -10.52
C ASP A 44 7.50 6.02 -9.93
N SER A 45 7.70 6.57 -8.73
CA SER A 45 6.66 7.25 -7.97
C SER A 45 6.13 8.52 -8.67
N ASP A 46 6.97 9.25 -9.39
CA ASP A 46 6.56 10.47 -10.07
C ASP A 46 5.63 10.17 -11.24
N SER A 47 5.97 9.16 -12.05
CA SER A 47 5.07 8.64 -13.09
C SER A 47 3.77 8.09 -12.48
N ALA A 48 3.83 7.36 -11.36
CA ALA A 48 2.65 6.86 -10.67
C ALA A 48 1.73 8.01 -10.22
N LYS A 49 2.28 9.06 -9.57
CA LYS A 49 1.53 10.27 -9.19
C LYS A 49 0.89 10.94 -10.41
N HIS A 50 1.61 11.01 -11.53
CA HIS A 50 1.10 11.57 -12.78
C HIS A 50 -0.11 10.78 -13.28
N TYR A 51 -0.02 9.45 -13.42
CA TYR A 51 -1.12 8.63 -13.95
C TYR A 51 -2.31 8.54 -13.00
N ALA A 52 -2.12 8.50 -11.69
CA ALA A 52 -3.22 8.63 -10.73
C ALA A 52 -3.97 9.96 -10.89
N SER A 53 -3.24 11.06 -11.14
CA SER A 53 -3.82 12.37 -11.45
C SER A 53 -4.61 12.37 -12.75
N MET A 54 -4.14 11.65 -13.78
CA MET A 54 -4.87 11.48 -15.05
C MET A 54 -6.16 10.69 -14.86
N CYS A 55 -6.15 9.61 -14.07
CA CYS A 55 -7.35 8.87 -13.68
C CYS A 55 -8.39 9.79 -13.04
N GLN A 56 -7.98 10.59 -12.05
CA GLN A 56 -8.89 11.53 -11.38
C GLN A 56 -9.46 12.56 -12.36
N LYS A 57 -8.63 13.15 -13.23
CA LYS A 57 -9.08 14.13 -14.23
C LYS A 57 -10.13 13.53 -15.17
N VAL A 58 -9.96 12.30 -15.63
CA VAL A 58 -10.95 11.63 -16.49
C VAL A 58 -12.24 11.44 -15.72
N ALA A 59 -12.18 10.83 -14.52
CA ALA A 59 -13.36 10.51 -13.73
C ALA A 59 -14.17 11.75 -13.34
N SER A 60 -13.50 12.82 -12.90
CA SER A 60 -14.13 14.09 -12.53
C SER A 60 -14.84 14.76 -13.71
N ARG A 61 -14.17 14.84 -14.88
CA ARG A 61 -14.75 15.48 -16.07
C ARG A 61 -15.95 14.73 -16.68
N THR A 62 -16.10 13.46 -16.36
CA THR A 62 -17.13 12.59 -16.92
C THR A 62 -18.15 12.13 -15.89
N ASN A 63 -18.13 12.74 -14.69
CA ASN A 63 -19.04 12.44 -13.57
C ASN A 63 -19.02 10.96 -13.13
N MET A 64 -17.87 10.29 -13.26
CA MET A 64 -17.68 8.91 -12.84
C MET A 64 -17.31 8.88 -11.35
N HIS A 65 -18.26 9.18 -10.47
CA HIS A 65 -18.04 9.49 -9.06
C HIS A 65 -17.23 8.42 -8.30
N ASN A 66 -17.58 7.14 -8.40
CA ASN A 66 -16.86 6.07 -7.70
C ASN A 66 -15.41 5.91 -8.23
N TYR A 67 -15.20 6.10 -9.52
CA TYR A 67 -13.87 6.11 -10.13
C TYR A 67 -13.05 7.31 -9.70
N GLU A 68 -13.68 8.46 -9.48
CA GLU A 68 -13.02 9.65 -8.96
C GLU A 68 -12.51 9.41 -7.54
N VAL A 69 -13.37 8.88 -6.64
CA VAL A 69 -12.96 8.52 -5.29
C VAL A 69 -11.82 7.49 -5.32
N ALA A 70 -11.93 6.45 -6.16
CA ALA A 70 -10.87 5.44 -6.31
C ALA A 70 -9.53 6.06 -6.76
N ALA A 71 -9.57 7.03 -7.69
CA ALA A 71 -8.37 7.73 -8.17
C ALA A 71 -7.78 8.68 -7.12
N ILE A 72 -8.62 9.35 -6.31
CA ILE A 72 -8.15 10.14 -5.16
C ILE A 72 -7.43 9.26 -4.15
N LEU A 73 -7.97 8.07 -3.86
CA LEU A 73 -7.34 7.08 -2.98
C LEU A 73 -6.01 6.57 -3.55
N ASP A 74 -5.94 6.26 -4.84
CA ASP A 74 -4.69 5.88 -5.52
C ASP A 74 -3.62 6.98 -5.41
N ARG A 75 -4.03 8.25 -5.60
CA ARG A 75 -3.13 9.40 -5.40
C ARG A 75 -2.65 9.48 -3.95
N ALA A 76 -3.56 9.45 -2.98
CA ALA A 76 -3.19 9.50 -1.58
C ALA A 76 -2.24 8.36 -1.20
N TYR A 77 -2.51 7.15 -1.68
CA TYR A 77 -1.71 5.96 -1.39
C TYR A 77 -0.25 6.11 -1.87
N ILE A 78 -0.02 6.61 -3.09
CA ILE A 78 1.36 6.81 -3.56
C ILE A 78 2.09 7.91 -2.76
N PHE A 79 1.40 8.98 -2.33
CA PHE A 79 1.99 9.99 -1.44
C PHE A 79 2.33 9.41 -0.06
N ILE A 80 1.45 8.53 0.48
CA ILE A 80 1.70 7.82 1.74
C ILE A 80 2.94 6.95 1.63
N THR A 81 3.07 6.15 0.57
CA THR A 81 4.22 5.25 0.38
C THR A 81 5.53 6.01 0.16
N CYS A 82 5.48 7.22 -0.39
CA CYS A 82 6.64 8.11 -0.51
C CYS A 82 6.96 8.88 0.78
N GLY A 83 6.15 8.74 1.86
CA GLY A 83 6.33 9.48 3.11
C GLY A 83 5.85 10.93 3.08
N GLU A 84 5.19 11.37 2.01
CA GLU A 84 4.64 12.71 1.84
C GLU A 84 3.26 12.84 2.52
N LEU A 85 3.24 12.63 3.85
CA LEU A 85 2.00 12.45 4.63
C LEU A 85 1.10 13.68 4.67
N ILE A 86 1.67 14.88 4.63
CA ILE A 86 0.90 16.14 4.64
C ILE A 86 0.10 16.27 3.35
N ASP A 87 0.73 15.97 2.20
CA ASP A 87 0.06 16.03 0.91
C ASP A 87 -0.97 14.91 0.76
N ALA A 88 -0.65 13.71 1.26
CA ALA A 88 -1.61 12.61 1.34
C ALA A 88 -2.87 13.00 2.14
N GLN A 89 -2.69 13.61 3.32
CA GLN A 89 -3.81 14.09 4.13
C GLN A 89 -4.66 15.14 3.40
N ARG A 90 -4.00 16.09 2.73
CA ARG A 90 -4.69 17.12 1.94
C ARG A 90 -5.52 16.50 0.82
N ILE A 91 -4.99 15.47 0.15
CA ILE A 91 -5.70 14.72 -0.89
C ILE A 91 -6.90 13.97 -0.28
N LEU A 92 -6.71 13.23 0.81
CA LEU A 92 -7.77 12.47 1.48
C LEU A 92 -8.92 13.36 1.95
N ASN A 93 -8.63 14.56 2.44
CA ASN A 93 -9.63 15.54 2.88
C ASN A 93 -10.53 16.06 1.73
N THR A 94 -10.20 15.79 0.47
CA THR A 94 -11.08 16.13 -0.67
C THR A 94 -12.22 15.13 -0.85
N ILE A 95 -12.18 13.97 -0.19
CA ILE A 95 -13.25 12.97 -0.27
C ILE A 95 -14.37 13.36 0.68
N SER A 96 -15.48 13.80 0.11
CA SER A 96 -16.70 14.14 0.87
C SER A 96 -17.71 12.99 0.94
N THR A 97 -17.52 11.96 0.12
CA THR A 97 -18.43 10.81 0.03
C THR A 97 -18.30 9.91 1.26
N PRO A 98 -19.42 9.61 1.97
CA PRO A 98 -19.39 8.66 3.08
C PRO A 98 -18.91 7.27 2.60
N ILE A 99 -18.02 6.62 3.37
CA ILE A 99 -17.44 5.33 3.00
C ILE A 99 -18.53 4.26 2.76
N ASP A 100 -19.59 4.26 3.56
CA ASP A 100 -20.67 3.27 3.48
C ASP A 100 -21.52 3.39 2.20
N SER A 101 -21.46 4.53 1.52
CA SER A 101 -22.15 4.73 0.23
C SER A 101 -21.33 4.29 -0.98
N LEU A 102 -20.07 3.90 -0.78
CA LEU A 102 -19.17 3.47 -1.85
C LEU A 102 -19.34 1.97 -2.16
N PRO A 103 -19.03 1.52 -3.39
CA PRO A 103 -18.92 0.10 -3.72
C PRO A 103 -17.88 -0.62 -2.86
N ASP A 104 -18.04 -1.94 -2.68
CA ASP A 104 -17.20 -2.76 -1.78
C ASP A 104 -15.71 -2.66 -2.10
N ASP A 105 -15.34 -2.68 -3.37
CA ASP A 105 -13.95 -2.56 -3.82
C ASP A 105 -13.35 -1.19 -3.48
N VAL A 106 -14.14 -0.11 -3.61
CA VAL A 106 -13.72 1.25 -3.26
C VAL A 106 -13.67 1.43 -1.74
N ARG A 107 -14.63 0.85 -1.00
CA ARG A 107 -14.60 0.82 0.49
C ARG A 107 -13.35 0.12 1.01
N MET A 108 -13.05 -1.05 0.45
CA MET A 108 -11.83 -1.80 0.81
C MET A 108 -10.57 -0.98 0.51
N LYS A 109 -10.48 -0.34 -0.66
CA LYS A 109 -9.37 0.54 -1.01
C LYS A 109 -9.27 1.72 -0.04
N TYR A 110 -10.41 2.31 0.34
CA TYR A 110 -10.44 3.40 1.33
C TYR A 110 -9.87 2.94 2.67
N ALA A 111 -10.33 1.79 3.16
CA ALA A 111 -9.85 1.21 4.41
C ALA A 111 -8.33 0.95 4.37
N ILE A 112 -7.83 0.31 3.31
CA ILE A 112 -6.38 0.07 3.11
C ILE A 112 -5.60 1.39 3.16
N THR A 113 -6.07 2.40 2.46
CA THR A 113 -5.38 3.70 2.39
C THR A 113 -5.31 4.38 3.76
N MET A 114 -6.39 4.34 4.54
CA MET A 114 -6.44 4.95 5.88
C MET A 114 -5.59 4.19 6.90
N LEU A 115 -5.60 2.86 6.84
CA LEU A 115 -4.76 2.02 7.70
C LEU A 115 -3.27 2.21 7.40
N GLU A 116 -2.88 2.25 6.12
CA GLU A 116 -1.50 2.52 5.71
C GLU A 116 -1.06 3.93 6.12
N TYR A 117 -1.93 4.94 5.93
CA TYR A 117 -1.65 6.30 6.37
C TYR A 117 -1.37 6.35 7.87
N ARG A 118 -2.17 5.66 8.71
CA ARG A 118 -1.96 5.62 10.15
C ARG A 118 -0.63 4.96 10.52
N ILE A 119 -0.27 3.83 9.89
CA ILE A 119 1.01 3.17 10.12
C ILE A 119 2.17 4.10 9.80
N ARG A 120 2.15 4.80 8.66
CA ARG A 120 3.23 5.70 8.28
C ARG A 120 3.34 6.91 9.19
N LEU A 121 2.22 7.40 9.68
CA LEU A 121 2.19 8.50 10.65
C LEU A 121 2.78 8.06 12.00
N ASP A 122 2.50 6.84 12.45
CA ASP A 122 3.05 6.28 13.68
C ASP A 122 4.56 6.03 13.57
N LEU A 123 5.02 5.48 12.46
CA LEU A 123 6.44 5.32 12.17
C LEU A 123 7.18 6.66 12.17
N LYS A 124 6.62 7.71 11.58
CA LYS A 124 7.20 9.05 11.61
C LYS A 124 7.33 9.57 13.04
N SER A 125 6.28 9.40 13.86
CA SER A 125 6.29 9.80 15.27
C SER A 125 7.37 9.08 16.07
N PHE A 126 7.62 7.80 15.81
CA PHE A 126 8.69 7.01 16.41
C PHE A 126 10.08 7.60 16.11
N TRP A 127 10.36 7.94 14.84
CA TRP A 127 11.62 8.54 14.43
C TRP A 127 11.84 9.96 14.99
N GLU A 128 10.76 10.69 15.26
CA GLU A 128 10.80 12.02 15.87
C GLU A 128 10.86 11.97 17.41
N ASN A 129 11.17 10.80 18.02
CA ASN A 129 11.17 10.55 19.47
C ASN A 129 9.85 10.90 20.17
N LYS A 130 8.74 10.80 19.46
CA LYS A 130 7.39 10.89 20.01
C LYS A 130 6.85 9.48 20.19
N TYR A 131 6.22 9.21 21.33
CA TYR A 131 5.53 7.93 21.54
C TYR A 131 4.40 7.80 20.52
N GLY A 132 4.32 6.63 19.86
CA GLY A 132 3.20 6.32 18.99
C GLY A 132 1.87 6.44 19.75
N ASP A 133 0.85 7.02 19.10
CA ASP A 133 -0.48 7.16 19.68
C ASP A 133 -1.26 5.85 19.49
N LYS A 134 -1.11 4.94 20.47
CA LYS A 134 -1.78 3.63 20.46
C LYS A 134 -3.30 3.74 20.40
N GLU A 135 -3.88 4.72 21.10
CA GLU A 135 -5.32 4.94 21.10
C GLU A 135 -5.82 5.35 19.72
N ALA A 136 -5.13 6.28 19.06
CA ALA A 136 -5.44 6.66 17.68
C ALA A 136 -5.20 5.51 16.69
N CYS A 137 -4.19 4.65 16.88
CA CYS A 137 -3.98 3.46 16.07
C CYS A 137 -5.17 2.50 16.20
N LEU A 138 -5.58 2.22 17.44
CA LEU A 138 -6.72 1.34 17.71
C LEU A 138 -8.05 1.93 17.21
N ALA A 139 -8.25 3.23 17.33
CA ALA A 139 -9.44 3.91 16.81
C ALA A 139 -9.54 3.78 15.28
N VAL A 140 -8.42 3.95 14.55
CA VAL A 140 -8.38 3.79 13.11
C VAL A 140 -8.59 2.32 12.71
N TRP A 141 -7.97 1.37 13.44
CA TRP A 141 -8.21 -0.06 13.23
C TRP A 141 -9.68 -0.43 13.39
N ASN A 142 -10.31 -0.06 14.51
CA ASN A 142 -11.71 -0.38 14.78
C ASN A 142 -12.66 0.22 13.74
N LYS A 143 -12.34 1.40 13.22
CA LYS A 143 -13.15 2.07 12.21
C LYS A 143 -13.09 1.40 10.83
N TYR A 144 -11.91 0.95 10.40
CA TYR A 144 -11.69 0.56 9.00
C TYR A 144 -11.51 -0.94 8.78
N SER A 145 -11.14 -1.73 9.80
CA SER A 145 -10.91 -3.17 9.66
C SER A 145 -12.14 -3.98 9.21
N GLN A 146 -13.34 -3.47 9.51
CA GLN A 146 -14.61 -4.09 9.12
C GLN A 146 -14.82 -4.15 7.59
N TYR A 147 -14.15 -3.29 6.82
CA TYR A 147 -14.22 -3.28 5.35
C TYR A 147 -13.20 -4.19 4.68
N LEU A 148 -12.40 -4.93 5.46
CA LEU A 148 -11.43 -5.90 4.97
C LEU A 148 -11.92 -7.31 5.24
N PRO A 149 -11.88 -8.22 4.24
CA PRO A 149 -12.17 -9.65 4.43
C PRO A 149 -11.28 -10.26 5.53
N ASP A 150 -11.82 -11.21 6.30
CA ASP A 150 -11.13 -11.81 7.44
C ASP A 150 -9.93 -12.67 7.03
N ASP A 151 -9.95 -13.25 5.82
CA ASP A 151 -8.89 -14.06 5.23
C ASP A 151 -7.86 -13.23 4.44
N MET A 152 -8.03 -11.92 4.40
CA MET A 152 -7.13 -11.03 3.67
C MET A 152 -5.82 -10.84 4.44
N TRP A 153 -4.68 -11.23 3.86
CA TRP A 153 -3.36 -11.08 4.50
C TRP A 153 -3.04 -9.62 4.91
N GLN A 154 -3.50 -8.62 4.17
CA GLN A 154 -3.34 -7.22 4.54
C GLN A 154 -4.05 -6.90 5.86
N LYS A 155 -5.21 -7.52 6.14
CA LYS A 155 -5.90 -7.35 7.42
C LYS A 155 -5.01 -7.81 8.58
N HIS A 156 -4.39 -8.99 8.47
CA HIS A 156 -3.46 -9.50 9.49
C HIS A 156 -2.22 -8.62 9.63
N TYR A 157 -1.70 -8.10 8.51
CA TYR A 157 -0.60 -7.14 8.51
C TYR A 157 -0.95 -5.86 9.26
N TYR A 158 -2.11 -5.24 8.96
CA TYR A 158 -2.56 -4.01 9.64
C TYR A 158 -2.90 -4.27 11.11
N GLU A 159 -3.55 -5.38 11.44
CA GLU A 159 -3.83 -5.79 12.80
C GLU A 159 -2.53 -5.88 13.62
N SER A 160 -1.50 -6.53 13.10
CA SER A 160 -0.19 -6.66 13.75
C SER A 160 0.52 -5.32 13.96
N SER A 161 0.20 -4.32 13.17
CA SER A 161 0.87 -3.02 13.16
C SER A 161 0.17 -1.96 14.00
N LEU A 162 -1.15 -2.05 14.12
CA LEU A 162 -2.00 -1.02 14.73
C LEU A 162 -2.60 -1.45 16.08
N THR A 163 -2.45 -2.73 16.45
CA THR A 163 -2.99 -3.27 17.69
C THR A 163 -1.93 -4.09 18.44
N ASP A 164 -2.22 -4.39 19.70
CA ASP A 164 -1.42 -5.33 20.51
C ASP A 164 -1.92 -6.78 20.38
N HIS A 165 -2.80 -7.08 19.40
CA HIS A 165 -3.34 -8.42 19.19
C HIS A 165 -2.25 -9.40 18.74
N ASP A 166 -2.32 -10.64 19.28
CA ASP A 166 -1.44 -11.71 18.85
C ASP A 166 -1.97 -12.36 17.57
N VAL A 167 -1.38 -12.00 16.45
CA VAL A 167 -1.73 -12.53 15.12
C VAL A 167 -0.62 -13.38 14.50
N LEU A 168 0.38 -13.80 15.29
CA LEU A 168 1.55 -14.52 14.79
C LEU A 168 1.19 -15.74 13.93
N LYS A 169 0.25 -16.56 14.40
CA LYS A 169 -0.17 -17.78 13.68
C LYS A 169 -0.80 -17.45 12.32
N LYS A 170 -1.62 -16.39 12.25
CA LYS A 170 -2.23 -15.93 10.99
C LYS A 170 -1.14 -15.46 10.00
N LEU A 171 -0.21 -14.63 10.46
CA LEU A 171 0.90 -14.14 9.63
C LEU A 171 1.81 -15.28 9.13
N GLN A 172 2.08 -16.29 9.94
CA GLN A 172 2.85 -17.46 9.54
C GLN A 172 2.10 -18.29 8.49
N ALA A 173 0.78 -18.47 8.63
CA ALA A 173 -0.04 -19.14 7.63
C ALA A 173 -0.06 -18.36 6.30
N ASP A 174 -0.21 -17.03 6.35
CA ASP A 174 -0.14 -16.18 5.17
C ASP A 174 1.22 -16.30 4.47
N LEU A 175 2.32 -16.30 5.24
CA LEU A 175 3.67 -16.45 4.71
C LEU A 175 3.87 -17.81 4.03
N ALA A 176 3.38 -18.91 4.63
CA ALA A 176 3.47 -20.24 4.07
C ALA A 176 2.77 -20.36 2.69
N ASN A 177 1.71 -19.56 2.49
CA ASN A 177 0.96 -19.48 1.24
C ASN A 177 1.43 -18.35 0.30
N THR A 178 2.62 -17.78 0.57
CA THR A 178 3.13 -16.64 -0.19
C THR A 178 4.35 -17.04 -1.00
N GLN A 179 4.31 -16.75 -2.31
CA GLN A 179 5.48 -16.90 -3.16
C GLN A 179 6.59 -15.92 -2.74
N SER A 180 7.80 -16.42 -2.56
CA SER A 180 9.00 -15.62 -2.26
C SER A 180 10.01 -15.77 -3.42
N PRO A 181 10.69 -14.68 -3.84
CA PRO A 181 10.62 -13.32 -3.29
C PRO A 181 9.40 -12.53 -3.76
N SER A 182 8.80 -11.73 -2.86
CA SER A 182 7.69 -10.82 -3.18
C SER A 182 7.55 -9.71 -2.12
N ILE A 183 6.90 -8.60 -2.49
CA ILE A 183 6.60 -7.51 -1.54
C ILE A 183 5.74 -8.02 -0.37
N LYS A 184 4.75 -8.87 -0.67
CA LYS A 184 3.92 -9.50 0.36
C LYS A 184 4.78 -10.27 1.37
N ALA A 185 5.74 -11.08 0.91
CA ALA A 185 6.64 -11.82 1.78
C ALA A 185 7.48 -10.89 2.66
N ALA A 186 8.01 -9.78 2.11
CA ALA A 186 8.77 -8.79 2.87
C ALA A 186 7.94 -8.19 4.01
N MET A 187 6.72 -7.75 3.72
CA MET A 187 5.81 -7.19 4.72
C MET A 187 5.44 -8.19 5.81
N LEU A 188 5.19 -9.45 5.45
CA LEU A 188 4.90 -10.52 6.39
C LEU A 188 6.11 -10.84 7.29
N TYR A 189 7.32 -10.88 6.75
CA TYR A 189 8.54 -11.07 7.56
C TYR A 189 8.70 -9.98 8.62
N VAL A 190 8.52 -8.71 8.27
CA VAL A 190 8.60 -7.59 9.22
C VAL A 190 7.52 -7.72 10.30
N SER A 191 6.29 -8.07 9.91
CA SER A 191 5.19 -8.24 10.87
C SER A 191 5.42 -9.39 11.84
N ILE A 192 5.92 -10.51 11.36
CA ILE A 192 6.31 -11.66 12.20
C ILE A 192 7.45 -11.27 13.16
N ALA A 193 8.47 -10.55 12.67
CA ALA A 193 9.53 -10.03 13.52
C ALA A 193 8.97 -9.19 14.67
N ARG A 194 8.08 -8.24 14.36
CA ARG A 194 7.41 -7.39 15.37
C ARG A 194 6.66 -8.21 16.41
N GLN A 195 5.92 -9.25 16.00
CA GLN A 195 5.21 -10.13 16.93
C GLN A 195 6.16 -10.86 17.90
N TYR A 196 7.30 -11.33 17.41
CA TYR A 196 8.32 -11.94 18.29
C TYR A 196 8.90 -10.92 19.27
N LYS A 197 9.20 -9.70 18.83
CA LYS A 197 9.68 -8.62 19.70
C LYS A 197 8.66 -8.28 20.79
N ASN A 198 7.38 -8.14 20.44
CA ASN A 198 6.32 -7.80 21.37
C ASN A 198 6.08 -8.88 22.44
N ARG A 199 6.38 -10.13 22.12
CA ARG A 199 6.33 -11.26 23.07
C ARG A 199 7.54 -11.37 24.00
N GLY A 200 8.53 -10.49 23.88
CA GLY A 200 9.80 -10.60 24.60
C GLY A 200 10.58 -11.88 24.22
N ALA A 201 10.35 -12.39 23.01
CA ALA A 201 11.06 -13.57 22.51
C ALA A 201 12.55 -13.21 22.24
N ASP A 202 13.40 -14.26 22.13
CA ASP A 202 14.83 -14.12 21.83
C ASP A 202 15.06 -13.19 20.62
N ASP A 203 15.92 -12.19 20.81
CA ASP A 203 16.33 -11.24 19.77
C ASP A 203 16.81 -11.90 18.47
N LYS A 204 17.26 -13.15 18.54
CA LYS A 204 17.65 -13.96 17.38
C LYS A 204 16.51 -14.20 16.41
N LEU A 205 15.30 -14.51 16.91
CA LEU A 205 14.14 -14.71 16.06
C LEU A 205 13.68 -13.40 15.40
N TYR A 206 13.65 -12.32 16.18
CA TYR A 206 13.37 -11.00 15.66
C TYR A 206 14.32 -10.61 14.52
N LEU A 207 15.64 -10.72 14.77
CA LEU A 207 16.69 -10.42 13.79
C LEU A 207 16.62 -11.34 12.58
N HIS A 208 16.36 -12.64 12.78
CA HIS A 208 16.22 -13.62 11.70
C HIS A 208 15.17 -13.17 10.67
N TYR A 209 13.96 -12.80 11.13
CA TYR A 209 12.89 -12.38 10.22
C TYR A 209 13.15 -11.03 9.57
N LEU A 210 13.84 -10.09 10.25
CA LEU A 210 14.28 -8.83 9.62
C LEU A 210 15.31 -9.08 8.51
N ILE A 211 16.25 -10.00 8.71
CA ILE A 211 17.23 -10.38 7.67
C ILE A 211 16.52 -11.04 6.48
N LEU A 212 15.55 -11.92 6.71
CA LEU A 212 14.75 -12.51 5.64
C LEU A 212 13.98 -11.46 4.84
N SER A 213 13.42 -10.44 5.50
CA SER A 213 12.78 -9.31 4.82
C SER A 213 13.78 -8.56 3.93
N ALA A 214 14.94 -8.18 4.47
CA ALA A 214 15.96 -7.47 3.71
C ALA A 214 16.48 -8.26 2.49
N ILE A 215 16.72 -9.56 2.66
CA ILE A 215 17.12 -10.46 1.56
C ILE A 215 16.02 -10.53 0.49
N ASN A 216 14.75 -10.62 0.91
CA ASN A 216 13.62 -10.66 0.00
C ASN A 216 13.48 -9.35 -0.79
N ASP A 217 13.66 -8.18 -0.15
CA ASP A 217 13.62 -6.88 -0.80
C ASP A 217 14.72 -6.73 -1.86
N VAL A 218 15.94 -7.14 -1.54
CA VAL A 218 17.06 -7.16 -2.50
C VAL A 218 16.75 -8.05 -3.70
N LYS A 219 16.14 -9.21 -3.47
CA LYS A 219 15.77 -10.15 -4.55
C LYS A 219 14.64 -9.64 -5.42
N CYS A 220 13.70 -8.88 -4.84
CA CYS A 220 12.61 -8.24 -5.57
C CYS A 220 13.04 -7.00 -6.35
N SER A 221 14.29 -6.54 -6.18
CA SER A 221 14.77 -5.24 -6.69
C SER A 221 13.86 -4.07 -6.31
N ASN A 222 13.27 -4.15 -5.13
CA ASN A 222 12.25 -3.21 -4.66
C ASN A 222 12.93 -1.96 -4.08
N ARG A 223 13.16 -0.96 -4.92
CA ARG A 223 13.83 0.30 -4.54
C ARG A 223 13.05 1.13 -3.51
N GLU A 224 11.74 0.94 -3.39
CA GLU A 224 10.89 1.78 -2.55
C GLU A 224 10.78 1.28 -1.11
N ILE A 225 10.76 -0.03 -0.89
CA ILE A 225 10.71 -0.59 0.48
C ILE A 225 12.04 -0.37 1.20
N GLY A 226 13.17 -0.44 0.51
CA GLY A 226 14.50 -0.15 1.09
C GLY A 226 14.65 1.28 1.62
N ARG A 227 13.89 2.25 1.11
CA ARG A 227 13.86 3.63 1.64
C ARG A 227 12.98 3.80 2.89
N ALA A 228 12.03 2.89 3.09
CA ALA A 228 11.14 2.90 4.26
C ALA A 228 11.68 2.06 5.43
N SER A 229 12.72 1.26 5.20
CA SER A 229 13.34 0.37 6.21
C SER A 229 14.66 0.91 6.77
N CYS A 230 15.15 2.06 6.26
CA CYS A 230 16.32 2.76 6.79
C CYS A 230 15.93 3.96 7.67
#